data_3d7317bb508ebc3646c6af76a9f9760d
#
_entry.id   3d7317bb508ebc3646c6af76a9f9760d
#
_cell.length_a   1.000
_cell.length_b   1.000
_cell.length_c   1.000
_cell.angle_alpha   90.00
_cell.angle_beta   90.00
_cell.angle_gamma   90.00
#
_symmetry.space_group_name_H-M   'P 1'
#
loop_
_entity.id
_entity.type
_entity.pdbx_description
1 polymer ?
#
loop_
_entity_poly.entity_id
_entity_poly.type
_entity_poly.pdbx_seq_one_letter_code
_entity_poly.pdbx_strand_id
1 'polypeptide(L)'
;MINQKPKGGTELQLAHFKKFVDPKLIEQIDLHLSVPDRLPINPNKPSIIWLKNSYDQPNLYPWFKKKENHATYDWYVFNTHWSYEKYRQHFNVPHSKCVVIKNGVEDVPRSKLDYQQGQPIKMVHQCTPWRGLSVLLGAMQLVKNPLISLDVYSSTEIYGKHFH
;
A
#
# COMPACT_ATOMS: atom_id res chain seq x y z
N MET A 1 20.24 13.48 -14.30
CA MET A 1 18.85 12.93 -14.27
C MET A 1 18.89 11.64 -13.46
N ILE A 2 18.21 11.60 -12.31
CA ILE A 2 18.13 10.40 -11.48
C ILE A 2 17.10 9.49 -12.16
N ASN A 3 17.60 8.50 -12.87
CA ASN A 3 16.75 7.49 -13.55
C ASN A 3 16.29 6.45 -12.53
N GLN A 4 15.44 6.86 -11.59
CA GLN A 4 14.81 5.95 -10.63
C GLN A 4 13.52 5.41 -11.25
N LYS A 5 13.42 4.08 -11.36
CA LYS A 5 12.16 3.43 -11.70
C LYS A 5 11.10 3.85 -10.68
N PRO A 6 9.89 4.19 -11.11
CA PRO A 6 8.80 4.54 -10.20
C PRO A 6 8.55 3.39 -9.22
N LYS A 7 8.38 3.71 -7.94
CA LYS A 7 8.12 2.72 -6.88
C LYS A 7 6.76 3.00 -6.26
N GLY A 8 5.94 1.97 -6.16
CA GLY A 8 4.69 2.03 -5.43
C GLY A 8 4.88 1.80 -3.93
N GLY A 9 3.79 1.96 -3.18
CA GLY A 9 3.82 1.74 -1.72
C GLY A 9 4.24 0.32 -1.32
N THR A 10 3.92 -0.68 -2.12
CA THR A 10 4.32 -2.07 -1.85
C THR A 10 5.83 -2.26 -1.98
N GLU A 11 6.44 -1.71 -3.03
CA GLU A 11 7.88 -1.78 -3.27
C GLU A 11 8.67 -1.04 -2.19
N LEU A 12 8.18 0.12 -1.74
CA LEU A 12 8.77 0.87 -0.64
C LEU A 12 8.71 0.10 0.67
N GLN A 13 7.56 -0.50 1.00
CA GLN A 13 7.41 -1.31 2.21
C GLN A 13 8.29 -2.57 2.19
N LEU A 14 8.44 -3.22 1.03
CA LEU A 14 9.35 -4.35 0.88
C LEU A 14 10.82 -3.92 1.06
N ALA A 15 11.20 -2.75 0.54
CA ALA A 15 12.54 -2.20 0.73
C ALA A 15 12.82 -1.91 2.21
N HIS A 16 11.85 -1.33 2.94
CA HIS A 16 11.95 -1.11 4.39
C HIS A 16 12.05 -2.43 5.14
N PHE A 17 11.20 -3.41 4.82
CA PHE A 17 11.26 -4.74 5.42
C PHE A 17 12.66 -5.36 5.28
N LYS A 18 13.23 -5.33 4.07
CA LYS A 18 14.59 -5.85 3.80
C LYS A 18 15.70 -5.04 4.48
N LYS A 19 15.47 -3.74 4.76
CA LYS A 19 16.45 -2.88 5.43
C LYS A 19 16.53 -3.14 6.94
N PHE A 20 15.37 -3.43 7.57
CA PHE A 20 15.26 -3.47 9.03
C PHE A 20 15.13 -4.89 9.62
N VAL A 21 14.79 -5.89 8.82
CA VAL A 21 14.69 -7.28 9.27
C VAL A 21 15.96 -8.04 8.96
N ASP A 22 16.42 -8.85 9.92
CA ASP A 22 17.59 -9.70 9.74
C ASP A 22 17.43 -10.58 8.46
N PRO A 23 18.37 -10.54 7.53
CA PRO A 23 18.35 -11.37 6.34
C PRO A 23 18.14 -12.87 6.62
N LYS A 24 18.71 -13.39 7.69
CA LYS A 24 18.55 -14.79 8.10
C LYS A 24 17.10 -15.14 8.43
N LEU A 25 16.33 -14.21 9.01
CA LEU A 25 14.89 -14.40 9.24
C LEU A 25 14.09 -14.34 7.94
N ILE A 26 14.47 -13.42 7.03
CA ILE A 26 13.83 -13.33 5.70
C ILE A 26 14.02 -14.62 4.91
N GLU A 27 15.18 -15.24 4.99
CA GLU A 27 15.47 -16.51 4.32
C GLU A 27 14.69 -17.70 4.86
N GLN A 28 14.16 -17.62 6.08
CA GLN A 28 13.37 -18.68 6.71
C GLN A 28 11.89 -18.69 6.31
N ILE A 29 11.40 -17.67 5.64
CA ILE A 29 10.00 -17.53 5.24
C ILE A 29 9.84 -17.50 3.72
N ASP A 30 8.67 -17.89 3.26
CA ASP A 30 8.23 -17.70 1.87
C ASP A 30 7.23 -16.55 1.82
N LEU A 31 7.73 -15.35 1.47
CA LEU A 31 6.96 -14.12 1.52
C LEU A 31 6.34 -13.75 0.17
N HIS A 32 5.02 -13.76 0.11
CA HIS A 32 4.22 -13.32 -1.02
C HIS A 32 3.62 -11.94 -0.79
N LEU A 33 3.51 -11.12 -1.83
CA LEU A 33 3.04 -9.73 -1.71
C LEU A 33 1.76 -9.50 -2.50
N SER A 34 0.78 -8.94 -1.82
CA SER A 34 -0.45 -8.34 -2.35
C SER A 34 -1.38 -9.28 -3.10
N VAL A 35 -0.89 -10.06 -4.06
CA VAL A 35 -1.73 -10.92 -4.92
C VAL A 35 -1.29 -12.37 -4.75
N PRO A 36 -2.22 -13.26 -4.35
CA PRO A 36 -1.93 -14.70 -4.27
C PRO A 36 -1.64 -15.30 -5.66
N ASP A 37 -1.05 -16.48 -5.66
CA ASP A 37 -0.75 -17.30 -6.86
C ASP A 37 0.17 -16.65 -7.92
N ARG A 38 0.87 -15.57 -7.58
CA ARG A 38 1.88 -14.99 -8.49
C ARG A 38 3.15 -15.83 -8.60
N LEU A 39 3.47 -16.53 -7.54
CA LEU A 39 4.67 -17.37 -7.44
C LEU A 39 4.29 -18.71 -6.81
N PRO A 40 4.97 -19.79 -7.14
CA PRO A 40 4.79 -21.08 -6.46
C PRO A 40 5.23 -20.97 -4.99
N ILE A 41 4.49 -21.64 -4.10
CA ILE A 41 4.82 -21.70 -2.68
C ILE A 41 5.97 -22.68 -2.43
N ASN A 42 6.92 -22.27 -1.60
CA ASN A 42 7.98 -23.15 -1.15
C ASN A 42 7.49 -24.05 0.00
N PRO A 43 7.33 -25.37 -0.20
CA PRO A 43 6.77 -26.26 0.83
C PRO A 43 7.68 -26.44 2.06
N ASN A 44 8.93 -26.01 1.98
CA ASN A 44 9.90 -26.16 3.07
C ASN A 44 10.00 -24.93 3.98
N LYS A 45 9.17 -23.90 3.75
CA LYS A 45 9.18 -22.67 4.52
C LYS A 45 7.76 -22.25 4.90
N PRO A 46 7.57 -21.62 6.08
CA PRO A 46 6.29 -20.98 6.38
C PRO A 46 5.92 -19.97 5.29
N SER A 47 4.75 -20.14 4.71
CA SER A 47 4.24 -19.30 3.63
C SER A 47 3.41 -18.15 4.21
N ILE A 48 3.80 -16.94 3.84
CA ILE A 48 3.18 -15.71 4.33
C ILE A 48 2.69 -14.88 3.15
N ILE A 49 1.42 -14.49 3.15
CA ILE A 49 0.95 -13.46 2.22
C ILE A 49 0.74 -12.14 2.94
N TRP A 50 1.47 -11.10 2.50
CA TRP A 50 1.34 -9.74 3.03
C TRP A 50 0.40 -8.92 2.15
N LEU A 51 -0.84 -8.78 2.61
CA LEU A 51 -1.93 -8.15 1.87
C LEU A 51 -1.87 -6.63 2.01
N LYS A 52 -1.68 -5.95 0.89
CA LYS A 52 -1.59 -4.50 0.76
C LYS A 52 -2.79 -3.90 0.03
N ASN A 53 -3.56 -4.73 -0.64
CA ASN A 53 -4.65 -4.36 -1.51
C ASN A 53 -5.99 -4.44 -0.78
N SER A 54 -6.97 -3.67 -1.23
CA SER A 54 -8.35 -3.77 -0.75
C SER A 54 -8.97 -5.11 -1.17
N TYR A 55 -9.88 -5.61 -0.35
CA TYR A 55 -10.56 -6.91 -0.52
C TYR A 55 -11.40 -7.00 -1.81
N ASP A 56 -11.90 -5.86 -2.31
CA ASP A 56 -12.80 -5.73 -3.45
C ASP A 56 -12.09 -5.60 -4.80
N GLN A 57 -10.75 -5.72 -4.82
CA GLN A 57 -10.02 -5.67 -6.07
C GLN A 57 -10.32 -6.87 -6.97
N PRO A 58 -10.62 -6.63 -8.27
CA PRO A 58 -11.04 -7.69 -9.20
C PRO A 58 -10.05 -8.85 -9.33
N ASN A 59 -8.76 -8.59 -9.19
CA ASN A 59 -7.70 -9.60 -9.27
C ASN A 59 -7.53 -10.45 -8.00
N LEU A 60 -8.15 -10.06 -6.88
CA LEU A 60 -8.07 -10.77 -5.61
C LEU A 60 -9.35 -11.56 -5.31
N TYR A 61 -10.47 -10.96 -5.66
CA TYR A 61 -11.80 -11.48 -5.30
C TYR A 61 -12.03 -12.94 -5.72
N PRO A 62 -11.71 -13.38 -6.96
CA PRO A 62 -11.93 -14.76 -7.38
C PRO A 62 -11.15 -15.79 -6.56
N TRP A 63 -9.95 -15.43 -6.13
CA TRP A 63 -9.10 -16.31 -5.35
C TRP A 63 -9.62 -16.46 -3.91
N PHE A 64 -9.90 -15.32 -3.25
CA PHE A 64 -10.37 -15.33 -1.86
C PHE A 64 -11.79 -15.88 -1.69
N LYS A 65 -12.62 -15.81 -2.73
CA LYS A 65 -13.97 -16.39 -2.72
C LYS A 65 -13.96 -17.91 -2.58
N LYS A 66 -12.90 -18.57 -3.01
CA LYS A 66 -12.73 -20.02 -2.91
C LYS A 66 -12.13 -20.38 -1.55
N LYS A 67 -12.93 -20.98 -0.67
CA LYS A 67 -12.53 -21.30 0.71
C LYS A 67 -11.35 -22.27 0.78
N GLU A 68 -11.25 -23.20 -0.17
CA GLU A 68 -10.16 -24.14 -0.31
C GLU A 68 -8.80 -23.44 -0.46
N ASN A 69 -8.77 -22.26 -1.09
CA ASN A 69 -7.54 -21.48 -1.24
C ASN A 69 -7.01 -20.93 0.09
N HIS A 70 -7.86 -20.83 1.13
CA HIS A 70 -7.42 -20.33 2.44
C HIS A 70 -6.46 -21.30 3.17
N ALA A 71 -6.32 -22.52 2.68
CA ALA A 71 -5.32 -23.46 3.17
C ALA A 71 -3.92 -23.17 2.62
N THR A 72 -3.81 -22.44 1.51
CA THR A 72 -2.59 -22.22 0.73
C THR A 72 -1.48 -21.53 1.54
N TYR A 73 -1.83 -20.53 2.33
CA TYR A 73 -0.87 -19.80 3.16
C TYR A 73 -0.99 -20.19 4.63
N ASP A 74 0.15 -20.23 5.31
CA ASP A 74 0.19 -20.41 6.75
C ASP A 74 -0.26 -19.14 7.48
N TRP A 75 0.11 -17.95 6.94
CA TRP A 75 -0.22 -16.67 7.54
C TRP A 75 -0.69 -15.63 6.53
N TYR A 76 -1.70 -14.85 6.95
CA TYR A 76 -2.25 -13.69 6.27
C TYR A 76 -1.91 -12.44 7.06
N VAL A 77 -1.02 -11.60 6.55
CA VAL A 77 -0.61 -10.36 7.18
C VAL A 77 -1.34 -9.18 6.56
N PHE A 78 -2.04 -8.41 7.39
CA PHE A 78 -2.80 -7.23 7.00
C PHE A 78 -2.11 -5.97 7.52
N ASN A 79 -2.19 -4.87 6.78
CA ASN A 79 -1.61 -3.59 7.19
C ASN A 79 -2.52 -2.77 8.12
N THR A 80 -3.80 -3.13 8.26
CA THR A 80 -4.77 -2.46 9.13
C THR A 80 -5.80 -3.43 9.69
N HIS A 81 -6.39 -3.11 10.83
CA HIS A 81 -7.56 -3.83 11.36
C HIS A 81 -8.76 -3.77 10.42
N TRP A 82 -8.98 -2.61 9.77
CA TRP A 82 -10.03 -2.46 8.77
C TRP A 82 -9.89 -3.49 7.63
N SER A 83 -8.68 -3.60 7.07
CA SER A 83 -8.41 -4.57 6.00
C SER A 83 -8.66 -6.00 6.48
N TYR A 84 -8.12 -6.37 7.65
CA TYR A 84 -8.34 -7.68 8.28
C TYR A 84 -9.83 -7.98 8.44
N GLU A 85 -10.61 -7.05 8.99
CA GLU A 85 -12.05 -7.25 9.20
C GLU A 85 -12.81 -7.42 7.89
N LYS A 86 -12.47 -6.63 6.84
CA LYS A 86 -13.09 -6.75 5.52
C LYS A 86 -12.84 -8.12 4.89
N TYR A 87 -11.61 -8.60 4.89
CA TYR A 87 -11.29 -9.94 4.38
C TYR A 87 -11.98 -11.03 5.18
N ARG A 88 -12.07 -10.90 6.48
CA ARG A 88 -12.79 -11.84 7.33
C ARG A 88 -14.29 -11.84 7.06
N GLN A 89 -14.92 -10.68 6.97
CA GLN A 89 -16.35 -10.54 6.75
C GLN A 89 -16.81 -11.04 5.36
N HIS A 90 -16.01 -10.73 4.33
CA HIS A 90 -16.38 -11.05 2.94
C HIS A 90 -15.96 -12.45 2.50
N PHE A 91 -14.82 -12.94 2.99
CA PHE A 91 -14.24 -14.20 2.52
C PHE A 91 -14.15 -15.26 3.61
N ASN A 92 -14.38 -14.90 4.88
CA ASN A 92 -14.25 -15.82 6.01
C ASN A 92 -12.83 -16.41 6.14
N VAL A 93 -11.80 -15.60 5.91
CA VAL A 93 -10.40 -16.02 6.13
C VAL A 93 -10.22 -16.45 7.59
N PRO A 94 -9.58 -17.61 7.87
CA PRO A 94 -9.45 -18.14 9.21
C PRO A 94 -8.74 -17.16 10.16
N HIS A 95 -9.39 -16.79 11.26
CA HIS A 95 -8.84 -15.84 12.24
C HIS A 95 -7.48 -16.30 12.79
N SER A 96 -7.34 -17.61 13.04
CA SER A 96 -6.10 -18.21 13.59
C SER A 96 -4.87 -18.03 12.70
N LYS A 97 -5.07 -17.74 11.42
CA LYS A 97 -4.00 -17.48 10.45
C LYS A 97 -3.75 -15.99 10.18
N CYS A 98 -4.49 -15.09 10.83
CA CYS A 98 -4.46 -13.66 10.53
C CYS A 98 -3.64 -12.86 11.53
N VAL A 99 -2.78 -11.98 11.04
CA VAL A 99 -1.98 -11.04 11.84
C VAL A 99 -2.11 -9.64 11.26
N VAL A 100 -2.21 -8.62 12.13
CA VAL A 100 -2.19 -7.22 11.71
C VAL A 100 -0.84 -6.62 12.06
N ILE A 101 -0.06 -6.25 11.03
CA ILE A 101 1.21 -5.54 11.17
C ILE A 101 1.08 -4.23 10.39
N LYS A 102 1.01 -3.12 11.11
CA LYS A 102 0.89 -1.78 10.50
C LYS A 102 2.14 -1.43 9.70
N ASN A 103 1.95 -0.60 8.66
CA ASN A 103 3.08 -0.09 7.89
C ASN A 103 4.01 0.73 8.80
N GLY A 104 5.30 0.41 8.77
CA GLY A 104 6.34 1.24 9.37
C GLY A 104 6.67 2.45 8.51
N VAL A 105 7.15 3.49 9.15
CA VAL A 105 7.73 4.68 8.51
C VAL A 105 9.07 4.97 9.17
N GLU A 106 10.00 5.53 8.40
CA GLU A 106 11.25 6.04 8.97
C GLU A 106 10.98 7.32 9.74
N ASP A 107 11.75 7.54 10.81
CA ASP A 107 11.70 8.81 11.51
C ASP A 107 12.18 9.93 10.58
N VAL A 108 11.32 10.89 10.35
CA VAL A 108 11.66 12.11 9.61
C VAL A 108 11.91 13.21 10.62
N PRO A 109 13.06 13.89 10.55
CA PRO A 109 13.33 15.04 11.39
C PRO A 109 12.16 16.05 11.26
N ARG A 110 11.52 16.35 12.36
CA ARG A 110 10.48 17.40 12.37
C ARG A 110 11.14 18.74 12.10
N SER A 111 10.94 19.31 10.91
CA SER A 111 11.15 20.74 10.75
C SER A 111 10.11 21.46 11.60
N LYS A 112 10.53 22.37 12.48
CA LYS A 112 9.60 23.30 13.10
C LYS A 112 9.07 24.18 11.97
N LEU A 113 7.86 23.86 11.51
CA LEU A 113 7.09 24.79 10.67
C LEU A 113 6.58 25.90 11.59
N ASP A 114 7.32 26.99 11.68
CA ASP A 114 6.84 28.21 12.29
C ASP A 114 5.87 28.89 11.30
N TYR A 115 4.69 28.26 11.12
CA TYR A 115 3.64 28.87 10.31
C TYR A 115 3.13 30.13 11.01
N GLN A 116 3.22 31.27 10.34
CA GLN A 116 2.63 32.52 10.79
C GLN A 116 1.35 32.81 9.99
N GLN A 117 0.35 33.36 10.65
CA GLN A 117 -0.90 33.73 10.00
C GLN A 117 -0.62 34.69 8.82
N GLY A 118 -1.20 34.38 7.66
CA GLY A 118 -1.00 35.16 6.44
C GLY A 118 0.13 34.65 5.52
N GLN A 119 0.89 33.63 5.93
CA GLN A 119 1.86 32.99 5.04
C GLN A 119 1.16 32.09 4.01
N PRO A 120 1.77 31.92 2.80
CA PRO A 120 1.26 30.98 1.80
C PRO A 120 1.29 29.53 2.30
N ILE A 121 0.19 28.81 2.07
CA ILE A 121 0.07 27.37 2.32
C ILE A 121 0.26 26.64 0.99
N LYS A 122 1.31 25.84 0.91
CA LYS A 122 1.57 24.95 -0.24
C LYS A 122 1.06 23.56 0.07
N MET A 123 0.09 23.10 -0.70
CA MET A 123 -0.43 21.73 -0.64
C MET A 123 0.24 20.89 -1.72
N VAL A 124 0.42 19.59 -1.47
CA VAL A 124 1.01 18.65 -2.42
C VAL A 124 0.07 17.45 -2.59
N HIS A 125 -0.25 17.11 -3.83
CA HIS A 125 -0.90 15.86 -4.20
C HIS A 125 0.09 14.96 -4.93
N GLN A 126 0.39 13.78 -4.36
CA GLN A 126 1.35 12.84 -4.92
C GLN A 126 0.77 11.43 -5.05
N CYS A 127 -0.40 11.32 -5.66
CA CYS A 127 -1.07 10.06 -5.90
C CYS A 127 -1.44 9.93 -7.39
N THR A 128 -1.84 8.72 -7.80
CA THR A 128 -2.40 8.50 -9.14
C THR A 128 -3.67 9.33 -9.34
N PRO A 129 -3.98 9.76 -10.58
CA PRO A 129 -5.08 10.69 -10.86
C PRO A 129 -6.43 10.23 -10.32
N TRP A 130 -6.74 8.94 -10.41
CA TRP A 130 -8.01 8.37 -9.93
C TRP A 130 -8.15 8.30 -8.41
N ARG A 131 -7.13 8.70 -7.63
CA ARG A 131 -7.21 8.78 -6.16
C ARG A 131 -7.66 10.16 -5.70
N GLY A 132 -8.76 10.64 -6.25
CA GLY A 132 -9.43 11.86 -5.81
C GLY A 132 -8.85 13.16 -6.36
N LEU A 133 -7.95 13.15 -7.36
CA LEU A 133 -7.40 14.38 -7.93
C LEU A 133 -8.49 15.29 -8.50
N SER A 134 -9.46 14.73 -9.21
CA SER A 134 -10.58 15.51 -9.77
C SER A 134 -11.41 16.21 -8.69
N VAL A 135 -11.66 15.53 -7.56
CA VAL A 135 -12.37 16.09 -6.42
C VAL A 135 -11.55 17.22 -5.78
N LEU A 136 -10.24 17.00 -5.61
CA LEU A 136 -9.34 18.00 -5.06
C LEU A 136 -9.27 19.25 -5.95
N LEU A 137 -9.14 19.07 -7.27
CA LEU A 137 -9.13 20.19 -8.21
C LEU A 137 -10.45 20.98 -8.19
N GLY A 138 -11.59 20.26 -8.13
CA GLY A 138 -12.89 20.89 -7.95
C GLY A 138 -13.00 21.71 -6.65
N ALA A 139 -12.50 21.18 -5.54
CA ALA A 139 -12.43 21.90 -4.28
C ALA A 139 -11.54 23.15 -4.37
N MET A 140 -10.38 23.04 -5.03
CA MET A 140 -9.46 24.19 -5.22
C MET A 140 -10.08 25.32 -6.05
N GLN A 141 -10.95 25.01 -7.02
CA GLN A 141 -11.69 26.02 -7.79
C GLN A 141 -12.67 26.82 -6.91
N LEU A 142 -13.16 26.22 -5.82
CA LEU A 142 -14.05 26.88 -4.87
C LEU A 142 -13.30 27.70 -3.81
N VAL A 143 -12.05 27.32 -3.54
CA VAL A 143 -11.18 28.01 -2.59
C VAL A 143 -10.59 29.25 -3.22
N LYS A 144 -11.25 30.40 -3.05
CA LYS A 144 -10.80 31.70 -3.59
C LYS A 144 -9.80 32.39 -2.66
N ASN A 145 -8.78 31.64 -2.18
CA ASN A 145 -7.76 32.20 -1.31
C ASN A 145 -6.39 32.19 -2.04
N PRO A 146 -5.83 33.39 -2.37
CA PRO A 146 -4.55 33.47 -3.09
C PRO A 146 -3.35 32.95 -2.29
N LEU A 147 -3.50 32.76 -0.99
CA LEU A 147 -2.44 32.20 -0.14
C LEU A 147 -2.39 30.65 -0.20
N ILE A 148 -3.32 29.98 -0.87
CA ILE A 148 -3.35 28.54 -0.98
C ILE A 148 -2.96 28.13 -2.40
N SER A 149 -1.91 27.34 -2.53
CA SER A 149 -1.47 26.76 -3.80
C SER A 149 -1.44 25.24 -3.71
N LEU A 150 -1.58 24.57 -4.87
CA LEU A 150 -1.55 23.12 -4.97
C LEU A 150 -0.53 22.68 -6.04
N ASP A 151 0.48 21.95 -5.61
CA ASP A 151 1.41 21.26 -6.50
C ASP A 151 0.93 19.83 -6.74
N VAL A 152 0.80 19.44 -8.01
CA VAL A 152 0.31 18.11 -8.39
C VAL A 152 1.43 17.28 -9.02
N TYR A 153 1.84 16.22 -8.33
CA TYR A 153 2.75 15.19 -8.82
C TYR A 153 1.96 13.91 -9.02
N SER A 154 1.38 13.75 -10.20
CA SER A 154 0.47 12.65 -10.50
C SER A 154 0.81 12.00 -11.83
N SER A 155 1.02 10.68 -11.82
CA SER A 155 1.36 9.91 -13.00
C SER A 155 0.79 8.49 -12.91
N THR A 156 0.54 7.90 -14.08
CA THR A 156 0.18 6.49 -14.24
C THR A 156 1.34 5.61 -14.67
N GLU A 157 2.52 6.18 -14.91
CA GLU A 157 3.71 5.47 -15.41
C GLU A 157 4.14 4.28 -14.55
N ILE A 158 3.86 4.35 -13.23
CA ILE A 158 4.12 3.26 -12.28
C ILE A 158 3.41 1.95 -12.68
N TYR A 159 2.29 2.04 -13.43
CA TYR A 159 1.51 0.88 -13.85
C TYR A 159 1.85 0.41 -15.27
N GLY A 160 2.79 1.09 -15.95
CA GLY A 160 3.24 0.79 -17.31
C GLY A 160 2.32 1.34 -18.41
N LYS A 161 2.75 1.11 -19.66
CA LYS A 161 2.12 1.70 -20.86
C LYS A 161 0.66 1.30 -21.13
N HIS A 162 0.15 0.28 -20.47
CA HIS A 162 -1.22 -0.21 -20.67
C HIS A 162 -2.28 0.54 -19.85
N PHE A 163 -1.90 1.55 -19.09
CA PHE A 163 -2.79 2.37 -18.25
C PHE A 163 -2.99 3.81 -18.78
N HIS A 164 -2.73 4.00 -20.07
CA HIS A 164 -2.98 5.29 -20.74
C HIS A 164 -4.33 5.32 -21.44
#